data_6379d6776ffe263aaa834c9da8fe76a5
#
_entry.id   6379d6776ffe263aaa834c9da8fe76a5
#
_cell.length_a   1.000
_cell.length_b   1.000
_cell.length_c   1.000
_cell.angle_alpha   90.00
_cell.angle_beta   90.00
_cell.angle_gamma   90.00
#
_symmetry.space_group_name_H-M   'P 1'
#
loop_
_entity.id
_entity.type
_entity.pdbx_description
1 polymer ?
#
loop_
_entity_poly.entity_id
_entity_poly.type
_entity_poly.pdbx_seq_one_letter_code
_entity_poly.pdbx_strand_id
1 'polypeptide(L)'
;MAADKDAAFVLPRGATGFFQPKDGPLPAVDQRMFRTALYAAARAAHGRVGQVEEQAYPRTFHTATVITSAGEHVALCHAHHPWIAFTEEVRDWYTNEFLPPPPWAHAFADLGFTVLDRVRLTTPLSDTDTSILTQSEWRQVRLYRVTTLGAVLFNSWD
;
A
#
# COMPACT_ATOMS: atom_id res chain seq x y z
N MET A 1 5.60 -24.00 0.08
CA MET A 1 4.74 -24.62 0.72
C MET A 1 4.35 -24.06 2.08
N ALA A 2 4.26 -24.88 3.06
CA ALA A 2 3.72 -24.46 4.36
C ALA A 2 4.46 -23.31 5.00
N ALA A 3 5.78 -23.24 4.84
CA ALA A 3 6.56 -22.18 5.45
C ALA A 3 6.08 -20.79 5.04
N ASP A 4 5.79 -20.62 3.75
CA ASP A 4 5.35 -19.31 3.26
C ASP A 4 3.95 -18.96 3.73
N LYS A 5 3.10 -19.97 3.85
CA LYS A 5 1.75 -19.76 4.34
C LYS A 5 1.74 -19.37 5.81
N ASP A 6 2.67 -19.91 6.57
CA ASP A 6 2.74 -19.67 8.00
C ASP A 6 3.55 -18.42 8.34
N ALA A 7 4.29 -17.88 7.36
CA ALA A 7 5.08 -16.69 7.59
C ALA A 7 4.16 -15.47 7.71
N ALA A 8 4.15 -14.86 8.88
CA ALA A 8 3.38 -13.66 9.09
C ALA A 8 4.01 -12.49 8.35
N PHE A 9 3.17 -11.60 7.81
CA PHE A 9 3.66 -10.36 7.23
C PHE A 9 4.22 -9.50 8.36
N VAL A 10 5.48 -9.10 8.21
CA VAL A 10 6.15 -8.27 9.22
C VAL A 10 5.90 -6.81 8.89
N LEU A 11 5.31 -6.08 9.83
CA LEU A 11 5.08 -4.65 9.69
C LEU A 11 6.32 -3.89 10.13
N PRO A 12 7.08 -3.32 9.19
CA PRO A 12 8.26 -2.53 9.57
C PRO A 12 7.84 -1.17 10.11
N ARG A 13 8.79 -0.49 10.72
CA ARG A 13 8.58 0.88 11.15
C ARG A 13 8.15 1.75 9.97
N GLY A 14 7.14 2.58 10.19
CA GLY A 14 6.60 3.43 9.14
C GLY A 14 5.43 2.81 8.38
N ALA A 15 5.08 1.55 8.67
CA ALA A 15 3.94 0.91 8.01
C ALA A 15 2.64 1.70 8.23
N THR A 16 2.48 2.30 9.39
CA THR A 16 1.32 3.13 9.72
C THR A 16 1.43 4.56 9.17
N GLY A 17 2.62 4.96 8.72
CA GLY A 17 2.88 6.36 8.36
C GLY A 17 3.10 7.28 9.53
N PHE A 18 2.85 6.81 10.74
CA PHE A 18 2.99 7.64 11.94
C PHE A 18 4.39 7.51 12.52
N PHE A 19 4.96 8.64 12.96
CA PHE A 19 6.23 8.63 13.66
C PHE A 19 6.33 9.88 14.53
N GLN A 20 7.19 9.80 15.55
CA GLN A 20 7.54 10.96 16.37
C GLN A 20 8.95 11.42 16.00
N PRO A 21 9.25 12.73 16.17
CA PRO A 21 10.59 13.24 15.85
C PRO A 21 11.72 12.47 16.50
N LYS A 22 11.53 11.98 17.73
CA LYS A 22 12.53 11.20 18.44
C LYS A 22 12.86 9.87 17.78
N ASP A 23 11.94 9.35 16.98
CA ASP A 23 12.11 8.05 16.29
C ASP A 23 12.89 8.21 14.98
N GLY A 24 13.16 9.42 14.56
CA GLY A 24 13.87 9.70 13.31
C GLY A 24 12.95 9.68 12.10
N PRO A 25 13.46 10.11 10.94
CA PRO A 25 12.65 10.17 9.73
C PRO A 25 12.25 8.77 9.24
N LEU A 26 11.11 8.70 8.55
CA LEU A 26 10.66 7.46 7.92
C LEU A 26 11.35 7.30 6.57
N PRO A 27 11.51 6.06 6.09
CA PRO A 27 11.96 5.85 4.72
C PRO A 27 10.94 6.45 3.76
N ALA A 28 11.36 6.70 2.54
CA ALA A 28 10.50 7.25 1.51
C ALA A 28 10.66 6.44 0.24
N VAL A 29 9.55 6.19 -0.43
CA VAL A 29 9.57 5.54 -1.75
C VAL A 29 9.92 6.60 -2.79
N ASP A 30 10.84 6.27 -3.69
CA ASP A 30 11.23 7.16 -4.77
C ASP A 30 10.06 7.29 -5.74
N GLN A 31 9.55 8.50 -5.88
CA GLN A 31 8.41 8.76 -6.75
C GLN A 31 8.74 8.55 -8.23
N ARG A 32 9.98 8.75 -8.65
CA ARG A 32 10.40 8.44 -10.01
C ARG A 32 10.26 6.96 -10.29
N MET A 33 10.69 6.14 -9.34
CA MET A 33 10.56 4.69 -9.46
C MET A 33 9.09 4.30 -9.58
N PHE A 34 8.25 4.89 -8.75
CA PHE A 34 6.82 4.61 -8.82
C PHE A 34 6.24 5.01 -10.19
N ARG A 35 6.58 6.20 -10.69
CA ARG A 35 6.09 6.64 -11.99
C ARG A 35 6.59 5.74 -13.11
N THR A 36 7.86 5.34 -13.06
CA THR A 36 8.42 4.42 -14.04
C THR A 36 7.65 3.10 -14.06
N ALA A 37 7.39 2.55 -12.88
CA ALA A 37 6.64 1.30 -12.76
C ALA A 37 5.19 1.48 -13.24
N LEU A 38 4.59 2.62 -12.95
CA LEU A 38 3.23 2.94 -13.35
C LEU A 38 3.08 2.97 -14.88
N TYR A 39 4.02 3.63 -15.55
CA TYR A 39 3.99 3.67 -17.01
C TYR A 39 4.27 2.31 -17.63
N ALA A 40 5.16 1.52 -17.01
CA ALA A 40 5.40 0.15 -17.45
C ALA A 40 4.13 -0.71 -17.31
N ALA A 41 3.42 -0.55 -16.20
CA ALA A 41 2.17 -1.26 -15.96
C ALA A 41 1.11 -0.86 -16.99
N ALA A 42 1.01 0.43 -17.27
CA ALA A 42 0.05 0.92 -18.27
C ALA A 42 0.35 0.34 -19.66
N ARG A 43 1.62 0.26 -20.04
CA ARG A 43 2.01 -0.38 -21.31
C ARG A 43 1.63 -1.86 -21.32
N ALA A 44 1.90 -2.56 -20.24
CA ALA A 44 1.54 -3.97 -20.14
C ALA A 44 0.03 -4.18 -20.23
N ALA A 45 -0.74 -3.21 -19.78
CA ALA A 45 -2.20 -3.25 -19.82
C ALA A 45 -2.78 -2.79 -21.16
N HIS A 46 -1.96 -2.34 -22.08
CA HIS A 46 -2.40 -1.68 -23.32
C HIS A 46 -3.29 -0.48 -23.02
N GLY A 47 -2.96 0.24 -21.94
CA GLY A 47 -3.71 1.38 -21.47
C GLY A 47 -2.84 2.62 -21.32
N ARG A 48 -3.32 3.55 -20.55
CA ARG A 48 -2.60 4.79 -20.29
C ARG A 48 -2.72 5.19 -18.83
N VAL A 49 -1.78 6.00 -18.37
CA VAL A 49 -1.83 6.57 -17.03
C VAL A 49 -2.82 7.72 -17.03
N GLY A 50 -3.72 7.73 -16.07
CA GLY A 50 -4.65 8.82 -15.85
C GLY A 50 -4.07 9.83 -14.87
N GLN A 51 -4.74 10.00 -13.73
CA GLN A 51 -4.28 10.91 -12.69
C GLN A 51 -3.21 10.27 -11.82
N VAL A 52 -2.26 11.08 -11.34
CA VAL A 52 -1.29 10.69 -10.33
C VAL A 52 -1.33 11.73 -9.24
N GLU A 53 -1.57 11.30 -8.01
CA GLU A 53 -1.62 12.18 -6.85
C GLU A 53 -0.56 11.76 -5.86
N GLU A 54 0.34 12.68 -5.55
CA GLU A 54 1.38 12.40 -4.57
C GLU A 54 0.79 12.37 -3.16
N GLN A 55 1.45 11.59 -2.30
CA GLN A 55 1.08 11.52 -0.90
C GLN A 55 1.17 12.90 -0.26
N ALA A 56 0.16 13.23 0.52
CA ALA A 56 0.13 14.44 1.34
C ALA A 56 -0.54 14.09 2.66
N TYR A 57 -0.05 14.69 3.74
CA TYR A 57 -0.61 14.47 5.06
C TYR A 57 -2.14 14.68 5.03
N PRO A 58 -2.93 13.83 5.66
CA PRO A 58 -2.54 12.72 6.54
C PRO A 58 -2.46 11.36 5.84
N ARG A 59 -2.51 11.31 4.54
CA ARG A 59 -2.49 10.07 3.75
C ARG A 59 -1.13 9.40 3.81
N THR A 60 -1.12 8.06 3.85
CA THR A 60 0.13 7.28 3.84
C THR A 60 0.52 6.78 2.47
N PHE A 61 -0.15 7.23 1.41
CA PHE A 61 0.01 6.61 0.10
C PHE A 61 -0.15 7.63 -1.04
N HIS A 62 0.49 7.32 -2.16
CA HIS A 62 0.25 7.97 -3.44
C HIS A 62 -0.87 7.23 -4.15
N THR A 63 -1.62 7.91 -4.99
CA THR A 63 -2.66 7.28 -5.81
C THR A 63 -2.37 7.52 -7.28
N ALA A 64 -2.77 6.56 -8.12
CA ALA A 64 -2.67 6.71 -9.56
C ALA A 64 -3.75 5.87 -10.23
N THR A 65 -4.17 6.31 -11.42
CA THR A 65 -5.11 5.52 -12.21
C THR A 65 -4.45 5.01 -13.48
N VAL A 66 -4.81 3.80 -13.87
CA VAL A 66 -4.47 3.22 -15.16
C VAL A 66 -5.77 2.98 -15.89
N ILE A 67 -5.90 3.56 -17.08
CA ILE A 67 -7.12 3.48 -17.88
C ILE A 67 -6.91 2.47 -18.99
N THR A 68 -7.75 1.45 -19.01
CA THR A 68 -7.70 0.38 -20.02
C THR A 68 -9.07 0.25 -20.67
N SER A 69 -9.17 -0.65 -21.65
CA SER A 69 -10.46 -0.96 -22.25
C SER A 69 -11.46 -1.53 -21.25
N ALA A 70 -10.97 -2.10 -20.15
CA ALA A 70 -11.84 -2.64 -19.10
C ALA A 70 -12.30 -1.57 -18.10
N GLY A 71 -11.77 -0.34 -18.18
CA GLY A 71 -12.15 0.76 -17.32
C GLY A 71 -10.97 1.35 -16.59
N GLU A 72 -11.24 2.05 -15.51
CA GLU A 72 -10.22 2.67 -14.67
C GLU A 72 -9.82 1.73 -13.54
N HIS A 73 -8.52 1.67 -13.29
CA HIS A 73 -7.96 0.91 -12.18
C HIS A 73 -7.19 1.85 -11.27
N VAL A 74 -7.47 1.82 -9.99
CA VAL A 74 -6.79 2.68 -9.03
C VAL A 74 -5.70 1.90 -8.33
N ALA A 75 -4.46 2.38 -8.45
CA ALA A 75 -3.31 1.82 -7.77
C ALA A 75 -2.91 2.73 -6.61
N LEU A 76 -2.63 2.13 -5.47
CA LEU A 76 -2.11 2.83 -4.29
C LEU A 76 -0.66 2.41 -4.10
N CYS A 77 0.20 3.37 -3.82
CA CYS A 77 1.60 3.11 -3.50
C CYS A 77 1.90 3.68 -2.12
N HIS A 78 2.34 2.83 -1.20
CA HIS A 78 2.69 3.28 0.14
C HIS A 78 3.80 4.32 0.05
N ALA A 79 3.72 5.36 0.87
CA ALA A 79 4.68 6.46 0.82
C ALA A 79 6.06 6.08 1.37
N HIS A 80 6.12 5.10 2.26
CA HIS A 80 7.33 4.76 3.00
C HIS A 80 7.92 3.40 2.64
N HIS A 81 7.14 2.51 2.04
CA HIS A 81 7.57 1.18 1.65
C HIS A 81 7.05 0.86 0.25
N PRO A 82 7.78 0.04 -0.53
CA PRO A 82 7.41 -0.20 -1.93
C PRO A 82 6.27 -1.21 -2.07
N TRP A 83 5.12 -0.86 -1.56
CA TRP A 83 3.92 -1.70 -1.57
C TRP A 83 2.86 -1.10 -2.46
N ILE A 84 2.29 -1.94 -3.33
CA ILE A 84 1.23 -1.55 -4.25
C ILE A 84 -0.05 -2.31 -3.89
N ALA A 85 -1.16 -1.60 -3.89
CA ALA A 85 -2.48 -2.19 -3.72
C ALA A 85 -3.43 -1.62 -4.75
N PHE A 86 -4.53 -2.33 -5.02
CA PHE A 86 -5.53 -1.88 -5.99
C PHE A 86 -6.88 -1.72 -5.31
N THR A 87 -7.60 -0.69 -5.69
CA THR A 87 -8.94 -0.41 -5.18
C THR A 87 -9.85 0.00 -6.32
N GLU A 88 -11.14 0.07 -6.04
CA GLU A 88 -12.11 0.46 -7.03
C GLU A 88 -12.10 1.97 -7.28
N GLU A 89 -11.96 2.75 -6.20
CA GLU A 89 -11.92 4.20 -6.31
C GLU A 89 -11.02 4.81 -5.25
N VAL A 90 -10.61 6.05 -5.46
CA VAL A 90 -9.79 6.78 -4.50
C VAL A 90 -10.66 7.21 -3.31
N ARG A 91 -10.18 6.90 -2.11
CA ARG A 91 -10.83 7.29 -0.86
C ARG A 91 -9.81 7.84 0.11
N ASP A 92 -10.30 8.47 1.17
CA ASP A 92 -9.41 8.99 2.20
C ASP A 92 -8.86 7.88 3.09
N TRP A 93 -9.61 6.80 3.27
CA TRP A 93 -9.14 5.65 4.04
C TRP A 93 -9.81 4.38 3.55
N TYR A 94 -9.15 3.25 3.83
CA TYR A 94 -9.61 1.94 3.36
C TYR A 94 -9.70 0.97 4.52
N THR A 95 -10.69 0.11 4.47
CA THR A 95 -10.85 -0.98 5.43
C THR A 95 -10.72 -2.33 4.72
N ASN A 96 -11.72 -2.70 3.94
CA ASN A 96 -11.76 -4.00 3.24
C ASN A 96 -12.11 -3.86 1.76
N GLU A 97 -11.82 -2.71 1.17
CA GLU A 97 -12.26 -2.37 -0.18
C GLU A 97 -11.19 -2.57 -1.23
N PHE A 98 -10.26 -3.47 -0.94
CA PHE A 98 -9.19 -3.76 -1.88
C PHE A 98 -9.64 -4.77 -2.92
N LEU A 99 -9.09 -4.64 -4.13
CA LEU A 99 -9.37 -5.52 -5.25
C LEU A 99 -8.18 -6.45 -5.48
N PRO A 100 -8.42 -7.64 -6.08
CA PRO A 100 -7.30 -8.45 -6.56
C PRO A 100 -6.49 -7.67 -7.58
N PRO A 101 -5.16 -7.82 -7.62
CA PRO A 101 -4.36 -7.12 -8.62
C PRO A 101 -4.70 -7.62 -10.02
N PRO A 102 -4.77 -6.73 -11.01
CA PRO A 102 -4.95 -7.16 -12.39
C PRO A 102 -3.72 -7.91 -12.92
N PRO A 103 -3.87 -8.70 -14.00
CA PRO A 103 -2.75 -9.49 -14.51
C PRO A 103 -1.51 -8.68 -14.87
N TRP A 104 -1.68 -7.45 -15.33
CA TRP A 104 -0.57 -6.58 -15.72
C TRP A 104 0.14 -5.93 -14.53
N ALA A 105 -0.33 -6.18 -13.32
CA ALA A 105 0.30 -5.62 -12.11
C ALA A 105 1.72 -6.15 -11.90
N HIS A 106 2.09 -7.28 -12.54
CA HIS A 106 3.45 -7.82 -12.47
C HIS A 106 4.51 -6.79 -12.85
N ALA A 107 4.15 -5.79 -13.65
CA ALA A 107 5.10 -4.74 -14.05
C ALA A 107 5.63 -3.96 -12.84
N PHE A 108 4.82 -3.80 -11.81
CA PHE A 108 5.29 -3.20 -10.56
C PHE A 108 6.32 -4.09 -9.88
N ALA A 109 6.04 -5.39 -9.81
CA ALA A 109 6.95 -6.34 -9.17
C ALA A 109 8.29 -6.40 -9.92
N ASP A 110 8.28 -6.29 -11.23
CA ASP A 110 9.48 -6.30 -12.05
C ASP A 110 10.41 -5.13 -11.74
N LEU A 111 9.87 -4.06 -11.18
CA LEU A 111 10.63 -2.85 -10.87
C LEU A 111 10.82 -2.64 -9.36
N GLY A 112 10.68 -3.72 -8.58
CA GLY A 112 11.06 -3.70 -7.18
C GLY A 112 9.92 -3.43 -6.19
N PHE A 113 8.68 -3.32 -6.67
CA PHE A 113 7.54 -3.14 -5.79
C PHE A 113 6.93 -4.48 -5.42
N THR A 114 6.37 -4.56 -4.22
CA THR A 114 5.59 -5.73 -3.79
C THR A 114 4.13 -5.41 -4.01
N VAL A 115 3.48 -6.19 -4.87
CA VAL A 115 2.05 -6.05 -5.11
C VAL A 115 1.32 -6.90 -4.08
N LEU A 116 0.52 -6.24 -3.25
CA LEU A 116 -0.23 -6.92 -2.20
C LEU A 116 -1.60 -7.31 -2.74
N ASP A 117 -1.92 -8.59 -2.62
CA ASP A 117 -3.22 -9.06 -3.07
C ASP A 117 -4.30 -8.81 -2.02
N ARG A 118 -5.54 -9.01 -2.41
CA ARG A 118 -6.68 -8.79 -1.54
C ARG A 118 -6.64 -9.67 -0.29
N VAL A 119 -6.20 -10.91 -0.44
CA VAL A 119 -6.12 -11.85 0.68
C VAL A 119 -5.14 -11.32 1.74
N ARG A 120 -3.97 -10.85 1.28
CA ARG A 120 -2.98 -10.28 2.18
C ARG A 120 -3.51 -9.02 2.86
N LEU A 121 -4.14 -8.14 2.10
CA LEU A 121 -4.62 -6.86 2.63
C LEU A 121 -5.76 -7.01 3.63
N THR A 122 -6.57 -8.06 3.49
CA THR A 122 -7.67 -8.32 4.43
C THR A 122 -7.27 -9.24 5.57
N THR A 123 -5.98 -9.62 5.66
CA THR A 123 -5.47 -10.43 6.76
C THR A 123 -5.67 -9.70 8.08
N PRO A 124 -6.22 -10.37 9.11
CA PRO A 124 -6.35 -9.75 10.43
C PRO A 124 -4.98 -9.40 11.02
N LEU A 125 -4.91 -8.30 11.75
CA LEU A 125 -3.66 -7.89 12.41
C LEU A 125 -3.14 -8.95 13.36
N SER A 126 -4.04 -9.75 13.97
CA SER A 126 -3.63 -10.84 14.85
C SER A 126 -2.79 -11.90 14.12
N ASP A 127 -2.89 -11.97 12.79
CA ASP A 127 -2.12 -12.90 11.98
C ASP A 127 -0.91 -12.24 11.32
N THR A 128 -0.57 -11.03 11.72
CA THR A 128 0.61 -10.32 11.22
C THR A 128 1.62 -10.13 12.35
N ASP A 129 2.87 -9.88 11.98
CA ASP A 129 3.92 -9.61 12.95
C ASP A 129 4.03 -8.11 13.17
N THR A 130 3.58 -7.64 14.33
CA THR A 130 3.59 -6.23 14.70
C THR A 130 4.73 -5.88 15.66
N SER A 131 5.67 -6.80 15.88
CA SER A 131 6.70 -6.65 16.91
C SER A 131 7.67 -5.48 16.64
N ILE A 132 7.81 -5.06 15.38
CA ILE A 132 8.73 -3.98 14.99
C ILE A 132 8.07 -2.61 15.09
N LEU A 133 6.75 -2.54 15.14
CA LEU A 133 6.06 -1.26 15.26
C LEU A 133 6.46 -0.55 16.55
N THR A 134 6.68 0.77 16.46
CA THR A 134 6.96 1.57 17.63
C THR A 134 5.72 1.64 18.52
N GLN A 135 5.93 1.99 19.78
CA GLN A 135 4.82 2.16 20.69
C GLN A 135 3.84 3.24 20.21
N SER A 136 4.39 4.28 19.59
CA SER A 136 3.58 5.37 19.03
C SER A 136 2.70 4.88 17.89
N GLU A 137 3.26 4.04 17.00
CA GLU A 137 2.50 3.47 15.90
C GLU A 137 1.39 2.55 16.41
N TRP A 138 1.72 1.71 17.37
CA TRP A 138 0.75 0.77 17.95
C TRP A 138 -0.40 1.51 18.63
N ARG A 139 -0.09 2.64 19.27
CA ARG A 139 -1.10 3.49 19.89
C ARG A 139 -2.10 4.01 18.86
N GLN A 140 -1.61 4.41 17.69
CA GLN A 140 -2.47 4.88 16.59
C GLN A 140 -3.36 3.76 16.06
N VAL A 141 -2.80 2.56 15.88
CA VAL A 141 -3.58 1.40 15.46
C VAL A 141 -4.76 1.16 16.40
N ARG A 142 -4.51 1.23 17.71
CA ARG A 142 -5.57 1.02 18.70
C ARG A 142 -6.57 2.17 18.72
N LEU A 143 -6.09 3.39 18.55
CA LEU A 143 -6.95 4.57 18.55
C LEU A 143 -7.97 4.50 17.41
N TYR A 144 -7.54 4.13 16.23
CA TYR A 144 -8.40 4.07 15.05
C TYR A 144 -9.11 2.73 14.90
N ARG A 145 -8.84 1.79 15.79
CA ARG A 145 -9.54 0.50 15.89
C ARG A 145 -9.50 -0.31 14.58
N VAL A 146 -8.41 -0.18 13.84
CA VAL A 146 -8.25 -0.96 12.61
C VAL A 146 -7.85 -2.39 12.97
N THR A 147 -8.32 -3.32 12.19
CA THR A 147 -8.14 -4.75 12.47
C THR A 147 -7.50 -5.53 11.33
N THR A 148 -7.28 -4.90 10.17
CA THR A 148 -6.70 -5.57 9.01
C THR A 148 -5.41 -4.90 8.58
N LEU A 149 -4.57 -5.68 7.91
CA LEU A 149 -3.30 -5.19 7.40
C LEU A 149 -3.50 -4.00 6.46
N GLY A 150 -4.41 -4.13 5.50
CA GLY A 150 -4.64 -3.05 4.53
C GLY A 150 -5.08 -1.75 5.15
N ALA A 151 -5.91 -1.82 6.21
CA ALA A 151 -6.37 -0.63 6.90
C ALA A 151 -5.25 0.08 7.65
N VAL A 152 -4.22 -0.66 8.05
CA VAL A 152 -3.02 -0.08 8.67
C VAL A 152 -2.14 0.58 7.62
N LEU A 153 -1.91 -0.10 6.50
CA LEU A 153 -0.96 0.37 5.49
C LEU A 153 -1.46 1.57 4.71
N PHE A 154 -2.74 1.59 4.38
CA PHE A 154 -3.33 2.63 3.52
C PHE A 154 -4.38 3.40 4.31
N ASN A 155 -3.89 4.35 5.08
CA ASN A 155 -4.74 5.14 5.98
C ASN A 155 -4.54 6.64 5.75
N SER A 156 -5.42 7.43 6.37
CA SER A 156 -5.28 8.88 6.40
C SER A 156 -5.58 9.36 7.83
N TRP A 157 -4.87 8.79 8.78
CA TRP A 157 -5.05 9.13 10.20
C TRP A 157 -4.48 10.50 10.51
N ASP A 158 -5.30 11.29 11.15
CA ASP A 158 -4.94 12.65 11.51
C ASP A 158 -4.37 12.71 12.93
#